data_5d39178de061bd16c99c2739d6b69bc3
#
_entry.id   5d39178de061bd16c99c2739d6b69bc3
#
_cell.length_a   1.000
_cell.length_b   1.000
_cell.length_c   1.000
_cell.angle_alpha   90.00
_cell.angle_beta   90.00
_cell.angle_gamma   90.00
#
_symmetry.space_group_name_H-M   'P 1'
#
loop_
_entity.id
_entity.type
_entity.pdbx_description
1 polymer ?
#
loop_
_entity_poly.entity_id
_entity_poly.type
_entity_poly.pdbx_seq_one_letter_code
_entity_poly.pdbx_strand_id
1 'polypeptide(L)'
;MKAEKSGRNDILIDGKKFSGNAFYEQEKHCYHHGTIMVDVNKEILSRYLTVSKDKLKSKGVDSVKSRVTNLREYLPELTLEELKKALRESFEEVYNLKSEEKKMQDLDADEVEEKKAHFSSWKWLYGRKLDFQYEMSHRFAWGGITMQFQVDAGRLRMWKSIPMR
;
A
#
# COMPACT_ATOMS: atom_id res chain seq x y z
N MET A 1 -20.27 12.91 8.78
CA MET A 1 -19.51 11.74 8.33
C MET A 1 -18.54 11.37 9.44
N LYS A 2 -18.48 10.09 9.82
CA LYS A 2 -17.58 9.60 10.87
C LYS A 2 -16.62 8.58 10.26
N ALA A 3 -15.31 8.82 10.38
CA ALA A 3 -14.28 7.89 9.97
C ALA A 3 -13.85 7.04 11.18
N GLU A 4 -13.66 5.75 10.96
CA GLU A 4 -13.32 4.79 12.02
C GLU A 4 -12.12 3.94 11.59
N LYS A 5 -11.17 3.77 12.51
CA LYS A 5 -10.06 2.82 12.31
C LYS A 5 -10.57 1.39 12.50
N SER A 6 -10.26 0.51 11.57
CA SER A 6 -10.65 -0.89 11.65
C SER A 6 -9.48 -1.83 11.34
N GLY A 7 -9.37 -2.86 12.15
CA GLY A 7 -8.30 -3.84 12.02
C GLY A 7 -6.91 -3.21 12.18
N ARG A 8 -5.96 -3.70 11.35
CA ARG A 8 -4.56 -3.27 11.44
C ARG A 8 -4.31 -1.92 10.76
N ASN A 9 -4.96 -1.67 9.63
CA ASN A 9 -4.53 -0.62 8.70
C ASN A 9 -5.64 -0.03 7.81
N ASP A 10 -6.89 -0.35 8.06
CA ASP A 10 -8.01 0.17 7.28
C ASP A 10 -8.66 1.35 8.01
N ILE A 11 -9.09 2.37 7.26
CA ILE A 11 -9.99 3.43 7.75
C ILE A 11 -11.27 3.34 6.95
N LEU A 12 -12.38 3.31 7.67
CA LEU A 12 -13.71 3.04 7.15
C LEU A 12 -14.64 4.24 7.32
N ILE A 13 -15.64 4.33 6.44
CA ILE A 13 -16.86 5.10 6.60
C ILE A 13 -18.01 4.13 6.35
N ASP A 14 -18.98 4.06 7.27
CA ASP A 14 -20.12 3.14 7.19
C ASP A 14 -19.72 1.69 6.86
N GLY A 15 -18.65 1.22 7.53
CA GLY A 15 -18.13 -0.13 7.33
C GLY A 15 -17.38 -0.37 6.01
N LYS A 16 -17.27 0.64 5.13
CA LYS A 16 -16.55 0.54 3.86
C LYS A 16 -15.22 1.25 3.90
N LYS A 17 -14.17 0.61 3.41
CA LYS A 17 -12.82 1.15 3.41
C LYS A 17 -12.66 2.25 2.37
N PHE A 18 -12.16 3.41 2.80
CA PHE A 18 -11.72 4.48 1.90
C PHE A 18 -10.22 4.76 1.99
N SER A 19 -9.55 4.26 3.03
CA SER A 19 -8.10 4.44 3.19
C SER A 19 -7.43 3.15 3.66
N GLY A 20 -6.28 2.86 3.11
CA GLY A 20 -5.41 1.77 3.54
C GLY A 20 -4.03 2.29 3.89
N ASN A 21 -3.46 1.81 4.98
CA ASN A 21 -2.25 2.35 5.57
C ASN A 21 -1.20 1.26 5.77
N ALA A 22 0.08 1.63 5.68
CA ALA A 22 1.18 0.78 6.03
C ALA A 22 2.22 1.56 6.83
N PHE A 23 2.86 0.85 7.73
CA PHE A 23 3.86 1.39 8.64
C PHE A 23 5.15 0.59 8.47
N TYR A 24 6.26 1.28 8.49
CA TYR A 24 7.59 0.70 8.50
C TYR A 24 8.37 1.32 9.63
N GLU A 25 8.99 0.49 10.44
CA GLU A 25 9.83 0.89 11.56
C GLU A 25 11.17 0.18 11.44
N GLN A 26 12.25 0.95 11.51
CA GLN A 26 13.62 0.45 11.54
C GLN A 26 14.46 1.34 12.47
N GLU A 27 14.98 0.74 13.54
CA GLU A 27 15.79 1.43 14.54
C GLU A 27 15.07 2.65 15.13
N LYS A 28 15.56 3.86 14.81
CA LYS A 28 15.01 5.15 15.29
C LYS A 28 14.11 5.84 14.27
N HIS A 29 13.89 5.22 13.11
CA HIS A 29 13.12 5.80 12.04
C HIS A 29 11.84 4.99 11.80
N CYS A 30 10.74 5.69 11.70
CA CYS A 30 9.50 5.11 11.23
C CYS A 30 8.91 5.98 10.14
N TYR A 31 8.25 5.35 9.17
CA TYR A 31 7.42 6.09 8.25
C TYR A 31 6.07 5.41 8.08
N HIS A 32 5.09 6.23 7.81
CA HIS A 32 3.74 5.83 7.49
C HIS A 32 3.40 6.28 6.07
N HIS A 33 2.79 5.40 5.30
CA HIS A 33 2.17 5.78 4.05
C HIS A 33 0.76 5.20 3.95
N GLY A 34 -0.07 5.87 3.20
CA GLY A 34 -1.44 5.45 3.01
C GLY A 34 -2.00 5.89 1.68
N THR A 35 -3.12 5.31 1.32
CA THR A 35 -3.92 5.69 0.17
C THR A 35 -5.27 6.21 0.64
N ILE A 36 -5.80 7.24 -0.01
CA ILE A 36 -7.15 7.75 0.22
C ILE A 36 -7.92 7.66 -1.10
N MET A 37 -9.05 6.99 -1.09
CA MET A 37 -9.94 6.87 -2.24
C MET A 37 -10.87 8.08 -2.29
N VAL A 38 -10.63 8.98 -3.23
CA VAL A 38 -11.44 10.20 -3.39
C VAL A 38 -12.55 9.97 -4.41
N ASP A 39 -12.17 9.51 -5.61
CA ASP A 39 -13.09 9.30 -6.74
C ASP A 39 -12.54 8.24 -7.70
N VAL A 40 -12.31 7.05 -7.19
CA VAL A 40 -11.78 5.92 -7.95
C VAL A 40 -12.91 5.16 -8.59
N ASN A 41 -12.78 4.84 -9.88
CA ASN A 41 -13.71 3.95 -10.55
C ASN A 41 -13.58 2.52 -9.99
N LYS A 42 -14.56 2.11 -9.19
CA LYS A 42 -14.54 0.81 -8.49
C LYS A 42 -14.64 -0.40 -9.44
N GLU A 43 -15.15 -0.20 -10.65
CA GLU A 43 -15.22 -1.25 -11.67
C GLU A 43 -13.84 -1.51 -12.27
N ILE A 44 -13.16 -0.45 -12.63
CA ILE A 44 -11.79 -0.52 -13.12
C ILE A 44 -10.88 -1.11 -12.03
N LEU A 45 -11.00 -0.62 -10.79
CA LEU A 45 -10.25 -1.14 -9.65
C LEU A 45 -10.42 -2.66 -9.50
N SER A 46 -11.65 -3.16 -9.58
CA SER A 46 -11.93 -4.59 -9.44
C SER A 46 -11.35 -5.47 -10.57
N ARG A 47 -11.14 -4.89 -11.76
CA ARG A 47 -10.53 -5.59 -12.90
C ARG A 47 -9.01 -5.75 -12.75
N TYR A 48 -8.35 -4.75 -12.17
CA TYR A 48 -6.89 -4.74 -12.03
C TYR A 48 -6.39 -5.34 -10.73
N LEU A 49 -7.23 -5.38 -9.69
CA LEU A 49 -6.87 -6.00 -8.42
C LEU A 49 -7.21 -7.48 -8.41
N THR A 50 -6.20 -8.32 -8.56
CA THR A 50 -6.34 -9.76 -8.37
C THR A 50 -6.34 -10.09 -6.87
N VAL A 51 -7.51 -10.02 -6.25
CA VAL A 51 -7.67 -10.40 -4.84
C VAL A 51 -8.05 -11.86 -4.75
N SER A 52 -7.31 -12.65 -3.97
CA SER A 52 -7.65 -14.06 -3.76
C SER A 52 -9.02 -14.20 -3.11
N LYS A 53 -9.81 -15.19 -3.55
CA LYS A 53 -11.13 -15.50 -2.99
C LYS A 53 -11.08 -15.74 -1.48
N ASP A 54 -10.02 -16.34 -0.99
CA ASP A 54 -9.83 -16.59 0.45
C ASP A 54 -9.64 -15.30 1.26
N LYS A 55 -8.97 -14.28 0.67
CA LYS A 55 -8.83 -12.96 1.30
C LYS A 55 -10.15 -12.20 1.35
N LEU A 56 -11.02 -12.36 0.39
CA LEU A 56 -12.37 -11.79 0.40
C LEU A 56 -13.24 -12.50 1.46
N LYS A 57 -13.26 -13.83 1.47
CA LYS A 57 -14.00 -14.64 2.45
C LYS A 57 -13.56 -14.34 3.88
N SER A 58 -12.25 -14.24 4.16
CA SER A 58 -11.73 -13.93 5.49
C SER A 58 -12.13 -12.54 6.00
N LYS A 59 -12.59 -11.65 5.12
CA LYS A 59 -13.09 -10.31 5.42
C LYS A 59 -14.63 -10.21 5.39
N GLY A 60 -15.32 -11.34 5.14
CA GLY A 60 -16.79 -11.41 5.11
C GLY A 60 -17.43 -10.64 3.96
N VAL A 61 -16.74 -10.50 2.83
CA VAL A 61 -17.22 -9.73 1.66
C VAL A 61 -17.11 -10.52 0.38
N ASP A 62 -18.09 -10.35 -0.50
CA ASP A 62 -18.18 -11.11 -1.76
C ASP A 62 -17.33 -10.50 -2.88
N SER A 63 -16.99 -9.22 -2.78
CA SER A 63 -16.23 -8.51 -3.81
C SER A 63 -15.44 -7.33 -3.27
N VAL A 64 -14.43 -6.90 -4.05
CA VAL A 64 -13.68 -5.66 -3.76
C VAL A 64 -14.61 -4.44 -3.77
N LYS A 65 -15.56 -4.40 -4.70
CA LYS A 65 -16.51 -3.28 -4.85
C LYS A 65 -17.35 -3.02 -3.60
N SER A 66 -17.87 -4.08 -2.97
CA SER A 66 -18.74 -3.96 -1.78
C SER A 66 -17.98 -3.52 -0.53
N ARG A 67 -16.65 -3.68 -0.55
CA ARG A 67 -15.78 -3.39 0.59
C ARG A 67 -15.26 -1.95 0.63
N VAL A 68 -15.22 -1.26 -0.50
CA VAL A 68 -14.57 0.03 -0.62
C VAL A 68 -15.55 1.16 -0.95
N THR A 69 -15.19 2.37 -0.57
CA THR A 69 -15.94 3.59 -0.89
C THR A 69 -15.00 4.73 -1.25
N ASN A 70 -15.54 5.74 -1.91
CA ASN A 70 -14.85 6.99 -2.20
C ASN A 70 -15.32 8.10 -1.25
N LEU A 71 -14.46 9.06 -0.96
CA LEU A 71 -14.86 10.25 -0.18
C LEU A 71 -15.94 11.06 -0.88
N ARG A 72 -15.92 11.15 -2.23
CA ARG A 72 -16.93 11.86 -3.00
C ARG A 72 -18.33 11.24 -2.97
N GLU A 73 -18.47 10.00 -2.52
CA GLU A 73 -19.80 9.43 -2.26
C GLU A 73 -20.49 10.09 -1.06
N TYR A 74 -19.74 10.73 -0.18
CA TYR A 74 -20.23 11.44 1.02
C TYR A 74 -20.08 12.97 0.91
N LEU A 75 -19.08 13.41 0.18
CA LEU A 75 -18.76 14.82 -0.06
C LEU A 75 -18.55 15.04 -1.57
N PRO A 76 -19.62 15.17 -2.37
CA PRO A 76 -19.53 15.23 -3.83
C PRO A 76 -18.63 16.34 -4.37
N GLU A 77 -18.63 17.49 -3.69
CA GLU A 77 -17.85 18.67 -4.09
C GLU A 77 -16.39 18.66 -3.63
N LEU A 78 -15.96 17.62 -2.91
CA LEU A 78 -14.60 17.55 -2.38
C LEU A 78 -13.55 17.61 -3.49
N THR A 79 -12.70 18.61 -3.45
CA THR A 79 -11.55 18.74 -4.33
C THR A 79 -10.29 18.13 -3.70
N LEU A 80 -9.30 17.77 -4.54
CA LEU A 80 -8.01 17.26 -4.03
C LEU A 80 -7.25 18.34 -3.25
N GLU A 81 -7.39 19.59 -3.63
CA GLU A 81 -6.73 20.70 -2.94
C GLU A 81 -7.31 20.94 -1.54
N GLU A 82 -8.63 20.86 -1.40
CA GLU A 82 -9.27 20.90 -0.07
C GLU A 82 -8.85 19.73 0.80
N LEU A 83 -8.77 18.53 0.24
CA LEU A 83 -8.28 17.36 0.97
C LEU A 83 -6.82 17.53 1.43
N LYS A 84 -5.93 17.98 0.55
CA LYS A 84 -4.52 18.26 0.90
C LYS A 84 -4.41 19.32 1.99
N LYS A 85 -5.21 20.38 1.88
CA LYS A 85 -5.27 21.45 2.89
C LYS A 85 -5.72 20.90 4.24
N ALA A 86 -6.82 20.13 4.27
CA ALA A 86 -7.33 19.52 5.49
C ALA A 86 -6.34 18.54 6.14
N LEU A 87 -5.63 17.74 5.34
CA LEU A 87 -4.58 16.84 5.84
C LEU A 87 -3.41 17.62 6.47
N ARG A 88 -2.97 18.71 5.85
CA ARG A 88 -1.94 19.58 6.39
C ARG A 88 -2.37 20.23 7.70
N GLU A 89 -3.56 20.82 7.72
CA GLU A 89 -4.10 21.45 8.93
C GLU A 89 -4.25 20.46 10.10
N SER A 90 -4.74 19.24 9.81
CA SER A 90 -4.83 18.18 10.81
C SER A 90 -3.45 17.73 11.31
N PHE A 91 -2.45 17.67 10.44
CA PHE A 91 -1.06 17.36 10.84
C PHE A 91 -0.51 18.46 11.77
N GLU A 92 -0.69 19.71 11.41
CA GLU A 92 -0.25 20.86 12.21
C GLU A 92 -0.91 20.87 13.60
N GLU A 93 -2.20 20.58 13.65
CA GLU A 93 -2.96 20.49 14.90
C GLU A 93 -2.47 19.33 15.79
N VAL A 94 -2.38 18.12 15.23
CA VAL A 94 -2.02 16.91 15.99
C VAL A 94 -0.60 16.98 16.55
N TYR A 95 0.35 17.49 15.77
CA TYR A 95 1.76 17.55 16.17
C TYR A 95 2.17 18.89 16.80
N ASN A 96 1.27 19.86 16.82
CA ASN A 96 1.55 21.23 17.27
C ASN A 96 2.78 21.84 16.57
N LEU A 97 2.87 21.64 15.26
CA LEU A 97 3.97 22.09 14.39
C LEU A 97 3.39 22.86 13.20
N LYS A 98 4.19 23.73 12.63
CA LYS A 98 3.87 24.34 11.34
C LYS A 98 4.54 23.58 10.22
N SER A 99 3.77 23.26 9.18
CA SER A 99 4.32 22.65 7.97
C SER A 99 5.08 23.68 7.13
N GLU A 100 6.15 23.24 6.48
CA GLU A 100 6.91 24.01 5.53
C GLU A 100 6.72 23.39 4.14
N GLU A 101 6.25 24.19 3.18
CA GLU A 101 6.10 23.73 1.81
C GLU A 101 7.45 23.80 1.09
N LYS A 102 7.89 22.68 0.51
CA LYS A 102 9.08 22.58 -0.33
C LYS A 102 8.66 22.39 -1.79
N LYS A 103 9.32 23.12 -2.69
CA LYS A 103 9.17 22.98 -4.13
C LYS A 103 10.37 22.25 -4.70
N MET A 104 10.27 21.74 -5.93
CA MET A 104 11.41 21.06 -6.59
C MET A 104 12.68 21.89 -6.63
N GLN A 105 12.56 23.20 -6.78
CA GLN A 105 13.69 24.14 -6.79
C GLN A 105 14.41 24.27 -5.43
N ASP A 106 13.75 23.88 -4.35
CA ASP A 106 14.28 23.95 -2.99
C ASP A 106 15.02 22.65 -2.60
N LEU A 107 15.03 21.66 -3.51
CA LEU A 107 15.71 20.38 -3.36
C LEU A 107 17.08 20.43 -4.02
N ASP A 108 18.03 19.67 -3.46
CA ASP A 108 19.34 19.48 -4.09
C ASP A 108 19.17 18.67 -5.37
N ALA A 109 19.53 19.25 -6.51
CA ALA A 109 19.36 18.64 -7.82
C ALA A 109 20.20 17.37 -8.01
N ASP A 110 21.40 17.35 -7.43
CA ASP A 110 22.32 16.22 -7.55
C ASP A 110 21.79 15.04 -6.71
N GLU A 111 21.26 15.30 -5.52
CA GLU A 111 20.64 14.28 -4.68
C GLU A 111 19.37 13.69 -5.37
N VAL A 112 18.56 14.54 -5.97
CA VAL A 112 17.36 14.09 -6.72
C VAL A 112 17.75 13.18 -7.89
N GLU A 113 18.79 13.55 -8.67
CA GLU A 113 19.24 12.73 -9.80
C GLU A 113 19.88 11.42 -9.34
N GLU A 114 20.65 11.43 -8.24
CA GLU A 114 21.17 10.20 -7.61
C GLU A 114 20.05 9.24 -7.20
N LYS A 115 19.03 9.73 -6.52
CA LYS A 115 17.87 8.90 -6.12
C LYS A 115 17.11 8.37 -7.33
N LYS A 116 16.91 9.19 -8.34
CA LYS A 116 16.27 8.78 -9.60
C LYS A 116 17.08 7.68 -10.30
N ALA A 117 18.39 7.84 -10.43
CA ALA A 117 19.26 6.81 -10.99
C ALA A 117 19.22 5.51 -10.18
N HIS A 118 19.26 5.60 -8.85
CA HIS A 118 19.13 4.44 -7.97
C HIS A 118 17.82 3.69 -8.19
N PHE A 119 16.67 4.38 -8.10
CA PHE A 119 15.35 3.75 -8.19
C PHE A 119 14.98 3.28 -9.59
N SER A 120 15.59 3.86 -10.66
CA SER A 120 15.42 3.39 -12.03
C SER A 120 16.41 2.27 -12.42
N SER A 121 17.39 1.97 -11.57
CA SER A 121 18.39 0.96 -11.88
C SER A 121 17.81 -0.45 -12.01
N TRP A 122 18.40 -1.25 -12.91
CA TRP A 122 18.03 -2.67 -13.05
C TRP A 122 18.14 -3.43 -11.72
N LYS A 123 19.18 -3.15 -10.94
CA LYS A 123 19.40 -3.78 -9.64
C LYS A 123 18.26 -3.51 -8.65
N TRP A 124 17.74 -2.29 -8.63
CA TRP A 124 16.61 -1.94 -7.79
C TRP A 124 15.31 -2.59 -8.26
N LEU A 125 15.02 -2.49 -9.54
CA LEU A 125 13.75 -2.96 -10.13
C LEU A 125 13.65 -4.49 -10.17
N TYR A 126 14.76 -5.17 -10.48
CA TYR A 126 14.75 -6.60 -10.80
C TYR A 126 15.80 -7.41 -10.04
N GLY A 127 16.83 -6.80 -9.47
CA GLY A 127 17.98 -7.48 -8.88
C GLY A 127 17.67 -8.32 -7.63
N ARG A 128 16.47 -8.21 -7.04
CA ARG A 128 16.01 -9.05 -5.93
C ARG A 128 15.23 -10.29 -6.38
N LYS A 129 14.97 -10.43 -7.65
CA LYS A 129 14.36 -11.65 -8.19
C LYS A 129 15.45 -12.74 -8.24
N LEU A 130 15.19 -13.84 -7.56
CA LEU A 130 15.93 -15.08 -7.78
C LEU A 130 15.35 -15.72 -9.05
N ASP A 131 16.21 -16.22 -9.93
CA ASP A 131 15.77 -17.14 -10.94
C ASP A 131 15.29 -18.41 -10.25
N PHE A 132 14.02 -18.72 -10.35
CA PHE A 132 13.41 -19.89 -9.73
C PHE A 132 12.75 -20.77 -10.78
N GLN A 133 12.77 -22.06 -10.54
CA GLN A 133 12.15 -23.07 -11.41
C GLN A 133 10.76 -23.44 -10.93
N TYR A 134 10.52 -23.35 -9.63
CA TYR A 134 9.28 -23.76 -8.99
C TYR A 134 8.79 -22.69 -8.01
N GLU A 135 7.47 -22.50 -8.02
CA GLU A 135 6.80 -21.65 -7.06
C GLU A 135 5.61 -22.40 -6.44
N MET A 136 5.50 -22.33 -5.13
CA MET A 136 4.37 -22.85 -4.38
C MET A 136 3.82 -21.74 -3.47
N SER A 137 2.50 -21.60 -3.44
CA SER A 137 1.83 -20.67 -2.54
C SER A 137 0.80 -21.40 -1.70
N HIS A 138 0.76 -21.06 -0.41
CA HIS A 138 -0.24 -21.59 0.50
C HIS A 138 -0.72 -20.51 1.46
N ARG A 139 -2.03 -20.56 1.78
CA ARG A 139 -2.65 -19.67 2.77
C ARG A 139 -2.96 -20.41 4.06
N PHE A 140 -2.32 -19.99 5.14
CA PHE A 140 -2.57 -20.46 6.49
C PHE A 140 -3.55 -19.53 7.22
N ALA A 141 -4.07 -19.94 8.36
CA ALA A 141 -4.96 -19.12 9.19
C ALA A 141 -4.32 -17.78 9.63
N TRP A 142 -3.01 -17.77 9.83
CA TRP A 142 -2.24 -16.60 10.24
C TRP A 142 -1.71 -15.76 9.08
N GLY A 143 -1.75 -16.23 7.82
CA GLY A 143 -1.24 -15.49 6.66
C GLY A 143 -0.98 -16.37 5.44
N GLY A 144 -0.46 -15.77 4.37
CA GLY A 144 -0.04 -16.50 3.18
C GLY A 144 1.48 -16.56 3.05
N ILE A 145 1.99 -17.65 2.49
CA ILE A 145 3.40 -17.79 2.12
C ILE A 145 3.48 -18.17 0.64
N THR A 146 4.39 -17.54 -0.10
CA THR A 146 4.86 -18.00 -1.40
C THR A 146 6.32 -18.44 -1.24
N MET A 147 6.63 -19.64 -1.69
CA MET A 147 7.99 -20.20 -1.70
C MET A 147 8.46 -20.31 -3.14
N GLN A 148 9.63 -19.77 -3.42
CA GLN A 148 10.32 -19.89 -4.71
C GLN A 148 11.61 -20.68 -4.50
N PHE A 149 11.88 -21.67 -5.35
CA PHE A 149 13.05 -22.52 -5.20
C PHE A 149 13.63 -23.01 -6.52
N GLN A 150 14.93 -23.30 -6.46
CA GLN A 150 15.68 -24.00 -7.50
C GLN A 150 15.95 -25.43 -7.04
N VAL A 151 15.71 -26.37 -7.94
CA VAL A 151 15.97 -27.80 -7.72
C VAL A 151 16.96 -28.29 -8.77
N ASP A 152 18.00 -28.96 -8.32
CA ASP A 152 18.99 -29.58 -9.19
C ASP A 152 19.17 -31.05 -8.80
N ALA A 153 19.01 -31.96 -9.75
CA ALA A 153 19.09 -33.40 -9.55
C ALA A 153 18.27 -33.90 -8.36
N GLY A 154 17.03 -33.36 -8.18
CA GLY A 154 16.14 -33.72 -7.07
C GLY A 154 16.51 -33.12 -5.72
N ARG A 155 17.51 -32.27 -5.66
CA ARG A 155 17.94 -31.59 -4.42
C ARG A 155 17.62 -30.09 -4.46
N LEU A 156 17.07 -29.59 -3.36
CA LEU A 156 16.83 -28.17 -3.17
C LEU A 156 18.18 -27.43 -3.07
N ARG A 157 18.47 -26.52 -4.03
CA ARG A 157 19.71 -25.73 -4.07
C ARG A 157 19.55 -24.38 -3.40
N MET A 158 18.41 -23.71 -3.68
CA MET A 158 18.12 -22.38 -3.15
C MET A 158 16.62 -22.24 -2.95
N TRP A 159 16.23 -21.49 -1.95
CA TRP A 159 14.82 -21.14 -1.73
C TRP A 159 14.68 -19.74 -1.15
N LYS A 160 13.55 -19.13 -1.41
CA LYS A 160 13.14 -17.85 -0.86
C LYS A 160 11.67 -17.93 -0.43
N SER A 161 11.37 -17.49 0.78
CA SER A 161 9.99 -17.31 1.22
C SER A 161 9.58 -15.85 1.10
N ILE A 162 8.39 -15.62 0.58
CA ILE A 162 7.78 -14.30 0.45
C ILE A 162 6.49 -14.34 1.27
N PRO A 163 6.45 -13.69 2.44
CA PRO A 163 5.23 -13.61 3.23
C PRO A 163 4.20 -12.73 2.50
N MET A 164 3.02 -13.26 2.28
CA MET A 164 1.86 -12.50 1.80
C MET A 164 1.04 -12.05 3.02
N ARG A 165 0.94 -10.78 3.20
CA ARG A 165 0.14 -10.15 4.28
C ARG A 165 -1.33 -9.98 3.90
#